data_b47a18106c565be2d5629c86421f810c
#
_entry.id   b47a18106c565be2d5629c86421f810c
#
_cell.length_a   1.000
_cell.length_b   1.000
_cell.length_c   1.000
_cell.angle_alpha   90.00
_cell.angle_beta   90.00
_cell.angle_gamma   90.00
#
_symmetry.space_group_name_H-M   'P 1'
#
loop_
_entity.id
_entity.type
_entity.pdbx_description
1 polymer ?
#
loop_
_entity_poly.entity_id
_entity_poly.type
_entity_poly.pdbx_seq_one_letter_code
_entity_poly.pdbx_strand_id
1 'polypeptide(L)'
;MIVASDTADLSSRIINTIEAVSAWMASNRLRLNQDKTQFLWFGSALQLAKRDSQVLSAVCPALLALTSARDLGVILDSDLSFDKHVSKLSQSCYFQLRRLRTIRTSLSPAALHTLVHAFVCSRLDFYNSSLYGVKASTVDRLQSIFNAAARLLLNVSKFAHISAAIWDTLHWLPVKQRIGFRTSLLVRNCLVGSAPDYLRELCVPVATNEYRRKTRASDRGVLIVPRVRTERFGRRGFSVAGPYLWNTLPVDVRRLATSCSLLAFKRALKTYLFSQQTRHF
;
A
#
# COMPACT_ATOMS: atom_id res chain seq x y z
N MET A 1 -18.32 14.26 2.59
CA MET A 1 -18.55 15.26 1.51
C MET A 1 -18.58 16.60 2.24
N ILE A 2 -17.49 17.38 2.15
CA ILE A 2 -17.44 18.72 2.74
C ILE A 2 -18.19 19.63 1.78
N VAL A 3 -19.27 20.23 2.26
CA VAL A 3 -20.12 21.16 1.50
C VAL A 3 -19.47 22.55 1.53
N ALA A 4 -19.77 23.40 0.58
CA ALA A 4 -19.16 24.74 0.47
C ALA A 4 -19.34 25.66 1.72
N SER A 5 -20.30 25.37 2.59
CA SER A 5 -20.46 26.03 3.91
C SER A 5 -19.34 25.68 4.91
N ASP A 6 -18.58 24.61 4.66
CA ASP A 6 -17.55 24.09 5.58
C ASP A 6 -16.13 24.62 5.26
N THR A 7 -15.96 25.47 4.24
CA THR A 7 -14.62 25.94 3.82
C THR A 7 -13.97 26.85 4.85
N ALA A 8 -14.73 27.73 5.49
CA ALA A 8 -14.23 28.58 6.56
C ALA A 8 -13.86 27.76 7.81
N ASP A 9 -14.69 26.80 8.18
CA ASP A 9 -14.40 25.85 9.29
C ASP A 9 -13.17 24.99 8.97
N LEU A 10 -13.06 24.49 7.74
CA LEU A 10 -11.90 23.74 7.29
C LEU A 10 -10.60 24.56 7.39
N SER A 11 -10.64 25.81 6.95
CA SER A 11 -9.48 26.70 7.03
C SER A 11 -9.04 26.93 8.46
N SER A 12 -9.98 27.22 9.36
CA SER A 12 -9.70 27.38 10.80
C SER A 12 -9.10 26.11 11.41
N ARG A 13 -9.62 24.95 11.06
CA ARG A 13 -9.09 23.67 11.54
C ARG A 13 -7.69 23.38 11.02
N ILE A 14 -7.36 23.74 9.79
CA ILE A 14 -6.01 23.58 9.24
C ILE A 14 -5.05 24.50 9.98
N ILE A 15 -5.40 25.77 10.19
CA ILE A 15 -4.55 26.72 10.92
C ILE A 15 -4.30 26.21 12.35
N ASN A 16 -5.36 25.89 13.09
CA ASN A 16 -5.23 25.38 14.46
C ASN A 16 -4.37 24.11 14.52
N THR A 17 -4.46 23.23 13.50
CA THR A 17 -3.61 22.03 13.44
C THR A 17 -2.16 22.39 13.20
N ILE A 18 -1.85 23.33 12.31
CA ILE A 18 -0.48 23.77 12.02
C ILE A 18 0.12 24.45 13.27
N GLU A 19 -0.67 25.28 13.96
CA GLU A 19 -0.25 25.94 15.19
C GLU A 19 0.02 24.93 16.32
N ALA A 20 -0.88 23.96 16.52
CA ALA A 20 -0.70 22.90 17.51
C ALA A 20 0.54 22.04 17.22
N VAL A 21 0.78 21.66 15.96
CA VAL A 21 1.99 20.93 15.56
C VAL A 21 3.23 21.80 15.78
N SER A 22 3.19 23.09 15.42
CA SER A 22 4.31 24.01 15.61
C SER A 22 4.66 24.21 17.09
N ALA A 23 3.65 24.34 17.95
CA ALA A 23 3.82 24.44 19.39
C ALA A 23 4.43 23.15 19.98
N TRP A 24 3.93 21.99 19.56
CA TRP A 24 4.50 20.71 19.98
C TRP A 24 5.94 20.55 19.51
N MET A 25 6.27 20.92 18.28
CA MET A 25 7.65 20.89 17.77
C MET A 25 8.55 21.81 18.58
N ALA A 26 8.09 23.04 18.88
CA ALA A 26 8.86 23.99 19.67
C ALA A 26 9.14 23.46 21.08
N SER A 27 8.16 22.82 21.74
CA SER A 27 8.36 22.18 23.06
C SER A 27 9.39 21.04 23.03
N ASN A 28 9.57 20.40 21.86
CA ASN A 28 10.56 19.35 21.62
C ASN A 28 11.87 19.89 20.99
N ARG A 29 12.11 21.22 21.01
CA ARG A 29 13.27 21.87 20.40
C ARG A 29 13.41 21.61 18.90
N LEU A 30 12.30 21.41 18.20
CA LEU A 30 12.20 21.24 16.75
C LEU A 30 11.55 22.48 16.14
N ARG A 31 11.76 22.69 14.86
CA ARG A 31 11.11 23.77 14.08
C ARG A 31 10.44 23.19 12.85
N LEU A 32 9.19 23.60 12.61
CA LEU A 32 8.47 23.27 11.38
C LEU A 32 9.19 23.91 10.19
N ASN A 33 9.53 23.11 9.19
CA ASN A 33 10.14 23.60 7.95
C ASN A 33 9.01 24.01 6.99
N GLN A 34 8.81 25.31 6.82
CA GLN A 34 7.76 25.87 5.98
C GLN A 34 7.94 25.49 4.51
N ASP A 35 9.18 25.46 3.99
CA ASP A 35 9.47 25.12 2.60
C ASP A 35 9.16 23.65 2.25
N LYS A 36 9.14 22.79 3.28
CA LYS A 36 8.79 21.36 3.15
C LYS A 36 7.34 21.06 3.53
N THR A 37 6.62 22.04 4.08
CA THR A 37 5.21 21.88 4.41
C THR A 37 4.39 22.02 3.14
N GLN A 38 3.67 20.96 2.79
CA GLN A 38 2.92 20.87 1.54
C GLN A 38 1.46 20.56 1.83
N PHE A 39 0.56 21.14 1.01
CA PHE A 39 -0.86 20.88 1.08
C PHE A 39 -1.33 20.12 -0.16
N LEU A 40 -2.05 19.04 0.05
CA LEU A 40 -2.57 18.20 -1.04
C LEU A 40 -4.05 17.90 -0.83
N TRP A 41 -4.86 18.29 -1.81
CA TRP A 41 -6.26 17.91 -1.85
C TRP A 41 -6.45 16.53 -2.43
N PHE A 42 -7.29 15.71 -1.79
CA PHE A 42 -7.68 14.42 -2.31
C PHE A 42 -9.14 14.43 -2.74
N GLY A 43 -9.41 13.92 -3.94
CA GLY A 43 -10.77 13.84 -4.45
C GLY A 43 -10.84 13.34 -5.88
N SER A 44 -12.06 13.12 -6.37
CA SER A 44 -12.30 12.89 -7.79
C SER A 44 -12.02 14.17 -8.60
N ALA A 45 -11.77 14.05 -9.91
CA ALA A 45 -11.55 15.21 -10.78
C ALA A 45 -12.69 16.24 -10.68
N LEU A 46 -13.95 15.77 -10.58
CA LEU A 46 -15.13 16.64 -10.40
C LEU A 46 -15.12 17.35 -9.04
N GLN A 47 -14.68 16.70 -7.97
CA GLN A 47 -14.58 17.31 -6.65
C GLN A 47 -13.44 18.32 -6.60
N LEU A 48 -12.30 17.98 -7.22
CA LEU A 48 -11.15 18.87 -7.31
C LEU A 48 -11.43 20.11 -8.17
N ALA A 49 -12.24 19.99 -9.22
CA ALA A 49 -12.66 21.11 -10.06
C ALA A 49 -13.61 22.09 -9.34
N LYS A 50 -14.39 21.60 -8.38
CA LYS A 50 -15.33 22.43 -7.59
C LYS A 50 -14.69 23.14 -6.39
N ARG A 51 -13.39 22.87 -6.12
CA ARG A 51 -12.70 23.52 -5.00
C ARG A 51 -12.49 25.01 -5.27
N ASP A 52 -12.71 25.81 -4.26
CA ASP A 52 -12.28 27.20 -4.28
C ASP A 52 -10.80 27.28 -3.89
N SER A 53 -9.95 27.53 -4.87
CA SER A 53 -8.51 27.67 -4.66
C SER A 53 -8.14 28.97 -3.94
N GLN A 54 -9.04 29.97 -3.92
CA GLN A 54 -8.79 31.27 -3.30
C GLN A 54 -8.85 31.19 -1.78
N VAL A 55 -9.69 30.32 -1.22
CA VAL A 55 -9.83 30.16 0.24
C VAL A 55 -8.52 29.75 0.91
N LEU A 56 -7.75 28.84 0.31
CA LEU A 56 -6.46 28.42 0.86
C LEU A 56 -5.35 29.46 0.68
N SER A 57 -5.31 30.12 -0.45
CA SER A 57 -4.32 31.18 -0.70
C SER A 57 -4.55 32.42 0.18
N ALA A 58 -5.80 32.68 0.58
CA ALA A 58 -6.12 33.73 1.54
C ALA A 58 -5.70 33.40 2.98
N VAL A 59 -5.80 32.11 3.35
CA VAL A 59 -5.52 31.61 4.72
C VAL A 59 -4.03 31.35 4.94
N CYS A 60 -3.34 30.78 3.97
CA CYS A 60 -1.92 30.48 4.03
C CYS A 60 -1.27 30.69 2.65
N PRO A 61 -0.84 31.93 2.31
CA PRO A 61 -0.22 32.22 1.02
C PRO A 61 1.01 31.37 0.70
N ALA A 62 1.70 30.89 1.72
CA ALA A 62 2.86 30.02 1.60
C ALA A 62 2.51 28.54 1.28
N LEU A 63 1.24 28.14 1.43
CA LEU A 63 0.80 26.77 1.18
C LEU A 63 0.17 26.64 -0.21
N LEU A 64 1.00 26.43 -1.20
CA LEU A 64 0.51 26.13 -2.55
C LEU A 64 -0.20 24.76 -2.57
N ALA A 65 -1.41 24.74 -3.10
CA ALA A 65 -2.15 23.50 -3.34
C ALA A 65 -1.47 22.72 -4.46
N LEU A 66 -0.78 21.65 -4.09
CA LEU A 66 -0.08 20.78 -5.05
C LEU A 66 -1.04 19.75 -5.66
N THR A 67 -0.73 19.29 -6.87
CA THR A 67 -1.42 18.15 -7.51
C THR A 67 -0.78 16.82 -7.12
N SER A 68 0.42 16.85 -6.58
CA SER A 68 1.13 15.69 -6.03
C SER A 68 2.19 16.14 -5.04
N ALA A 69 2.35 15.37 -3.97
CA ALA A 69 3.34 15.59 -2.93
C ALA A 69 4.14 14.30 -2.69
N ARG A 70 5.39 14.45 -2.22
CA ARG A 70 6.21 13.33 -1.81
C ARG A 70 6.19 13.18 -0.29
N ASP A 71 5.68 12.06 0.19
CA ASP A 71 5.65 11.72 1.60
C ASP A 71 6.37 10.38 1.84
N LEU A 72 7.35 10.36 2.77
CA LEU A 72 8.16 9.18 3.13
C LEU A 72 8.67 8.36 1.93
N GLY A 73 8.99 9.04 0.83
CA GLY A 73 9.48 8.40 -0.39
C GLY A 73 8.41 7.99 -1.40
N VAL A 74 7.13 8.08 -1.04
CA VAL A 74 5.98 7.81 -1.91
C VAL A 74 5.49 9.12 -2.52
N ILE A 75 5.13 9.11 -3.80
CA ILE A 75 4.48 10.25 -4.45
C ILE A 75 2.98 10.00 -4.41
N LEU A 76 2.29 10.83 -3.65
CA LEU A 76 0.83 10.87 -3.58
C LEU A 76 0.33 11.89 -4.58
N ASP A 77 -0.61 11.51 -5.41
CA ASP A 77 -1.35 12.40 -6.32
C ASP A 77 -2.76 12.65 -5.79
N SER A 78 -3.36 13.77 -6.20
CA SER A 78 -4.66 14.23 -5.70
C SER A 78 -5.79 13.22 -5.91
N ASP A 79 -5.68 12.35 -6.88
CA ASP A 79 -6.67 11.30 -7.17
C ASP A 79 -6.25 9.91 -6.66
N LEU A 80 -5.13 9.83 -5.93
CA LEU A 80 -4.54 8.59 -5.40
C LEU A 80 -4.39 7.49 -6.47
N SER A 81 -4.08 7.87 -7.72
CA SER A 81 -3.85 6.93 -8.82
C SER A 81 -2.54 6.17 -8.65
N PHE A 82 -1.56 6.78 -8.00
CA PHE A 82 -0.16 6.35 -7.89
C PHE A 82 0.59 6.28 -9.22
N ASP A 83 0.04 6.83 -10.31
CA ASP A 83 0.67 6.75 -11.62
C ASP A 83 2.04 7.44 -11.65
N LYS A 84 2.16 8.63 -11.01
CA LYS A 84 3.43 9.35 -10.87
C LYS A 84 4.43 8.56 -10.03
N HIS A 85 3.97 7.97 -8.92
CA HIS A 85 4.81 7.13 -8.06
C HIS A 85 5.35 5.92 -8.81
N VAL A 86 4.47 5.15 -9.45
CA VAL A 86 4.85 3.95 -10.21
C VAL A 86 5.76 4.29 -11.38
N SER A 87 5.57 5.44 -12.06
CA SER A 87 6.47 5.92 -13.11
C SER A 87 7.88 6.15 -12.58
N LYS A 88 8.01 6.88 -11.48
CA LYS A 88 9.30 7.17 -10.84
C LYS A 88 9.98 5.90 -10.33
N LEU A 89 9.20 5.01 -9.71
CA LEU A 89 9.66 3.71 -9.23
C LEU A 89 10.16 2.85 -10.39
N SER A 90 9.41 2.79 -11.51
CA SER A 90 9.79 2.06 -12.72
C SER A 90 11.13 2.56 -13.27
N GLN A 91 11.29 3.87 -13.44
CA GLN A 91 12.54 4.47 -13.91
C GLN A 91 13.72 4.05 -13.03
N SER A 92 13.56 4.17 -11.70
CA SER A 92 14.59 3.81 -10.74
C SER A 92 14.93 2.32 -10.78
N CYS A 93 13.95 1.44 -10.82
CA CYS A 93 14.17 -0.01 -10.87
C CYS A 93 14.84 -0.44 -12.18
N TYR A 94 14.39 0.06 -13.33
CA TYR A 94 15.01 -0.25 -14.61
C TYR A 94 16.44 0.30 -14.73
N PHE A 95 16.74 1.45 -14.11
CA PHE A 95 18.10 1.97 -14.02
C PHE A 95 19.00 0.99 -13.25
N GLN A 96 18.55 0.50 -12.08
CA GLN A 96 19.32 -0.47 -11.31
C GLN A 96 19.47 -1.81 -12.05
N LEU A 97 18.42 -2.31 -12.69
CA LEU A 97 18.50 -3.55 -13.47
C LEU A 97 19.49 -3.45 -14.63
N ARG A 98 19.59 -2.29 -15.29
CA ARG A 98 20.61 -2.06 -16.34
C ARG A 98 22.02 -2.12 -15.76
N ARG A 99 22.26 -1.45 -14.64
CA ARG A 99 23.58 -1.48 -13.95
C ARG A 99 23.94 -2.91 -13.50
N LEU A 100 23.01 -3.63 -12.91
CA LEU A 100 23.27 -5.01 -12.51
C LEU A 100 23.54 -5.93 -13.70
N ARG A 101 22.92 -5.67 -14.85
CA ARG A 101 23.16 -6.43 -16.08
C ARG A 101 24.59 -6.26 -16.60
N THR A 102 25.18 -5.05 -16.54
CA THR A 102 26.55 -4.82 -17.00
C THR A 102 27.60 -5.53 -16.15
N ILE A 103 27.37 -5.66 -14.85
CA ILE A 103 28.31 -6.31 -13.92
C ILE A 103 27.98 -7.78 -13.62
N ARG A 104 26.94 -8.32 -14.28
CA ARG A 104 26.38 -9.65 -13.97
C ARG A 104 27.43 -10.76 -14.04
N THR A 105 28.29 -10.73 -15.04
CA THR A 105 29.35 -11.74 -15.25
C THR A 105 30.38 -11.77 -14.14
N SER A 106 30.55 -10.66 -13.42
CA SER A 106 31.49 -10.54 -12.30
C SER A 106 30.85 -10.87 -10.94
N LEU A 107 29.55 -11.21 -10.92
CA LEU A 107 28.83 -11.49 -9.68
C LEU A 107 28.51 -12.98 -9.55
N SER A 108 28.64 -13.50 -8.33
CA SER A 108 28.08 -14.82 -8.02
C SER A 108 26.54 -14.80 -8.08
N PRO A 109 25.87 -15.93 -8.37
CA PRO A 109 24.40 -15.98 -8.38
C PRO A 109 23.76 -15.52 -7.05
N ALA A 110 24.36 -15.84 -5.94
CA ALA A 110 23.89 -15.41 -4.62
C ALA A 110 24.02 -13.89 -4.43
N ALA A 111 25.16 -13.31 -4.81
CA ALA A 111 25.36 -11.86 -4.75
C ALA A 111 24.37 -11.11 -5.67
N LEU A 112 24.18 -11.60 -6.90
CA LEU A 112 23.20 -11.03 -7.82
C LEU A 112 21.78 -11.08 -7.25
N HIS A 113 21.39 -12.21 -6.66
CA HIS A 113 20.08 -12.35 -6.01
C HIS A 113 19.89 -11.33 -4.88
N THR A 114 20.90 -11.18 -4.02
CA THR A 114 20.89 -10.20 -2.92
C THR A 114 20.75 -8.77 -3.44
N LEU A 115 21.51 -8.40 -4.48
CA LEU A 115 21.45 -7.07 -5.07
C LEU A 115 20.10 -6.77 -5.76
N VAL A 116 19.55 -7.74 -6.50
CA VAL A 116 18.22 -7.60 -7.11
C VAL A 116 17.16 -7.45 -6.02
N HIS A 117 17.24 -8.23 -4.95
CA HIS A 117 16.31 -8.10 -3.84
C HIS A 117 16.43 -6.72 -3.17
N ALA A 118 17.63 -6.25 -2.90
CA ALA A 118 17.88 -4.98 -2.22
C ALA A 118 17.47 -3.76 -3.06
N PHE A 119 17.77 -3.76 -4.37
CA PHE A 119 17.57 -2.57 -5.21
C PHE A 119 16.25 -2.55 -5.99
N VAL A 120 15.61 -3.70 -6.16
CA VAL A 120 14.37 -3.81 -6.94
C VAL A 120 13.22 -4.34 -6.09
N CYS A 121 13.33 -5.56 -5.54
CA CYS A 121 12.22 -6.17 -4.82
C CYS A 121 11.81 -5.39 -3.57
N SER A 122 12.76 -4.90 -2.79
CA SER A 122 12.49 -4.09 -1.60
C SER A 122 11.72 -2.81 -1.92
N ARG A 123 12.06 -2.17 -3.05
CA ARG A 123 11.37 -0.96 -3.52
C ARG A 123 9.96 -1.24 -4.02
N LEU A 124 9.75 -2.37 -4.70
CA LEU A 124 8.43 -2.81 -5.14
C LEU A 124 7.54 -3.22 -3.95
N ASP A 125 8.15 -3.72 -2.87
CA ASP A 125 7.43 -4.11 -1.66
C ASP A 125 7.16 -2.96 -0.71
N PHE A 126 7.90 -1.87 -0.86
CA PHE A 126 7.69 -0.68 -0.06
C PHE A 126 6.34 -0.05 -0.41
N TYR A 127 5.53 0.24 0.61
CA TYR A 127 4.19 0.83 0.46
C TYR A 127 3.19 0.04 -0.40
N ASN A 128 3.48 -1.21 -0.68
CA ASN A 128 2.77 -2.06 -1.61
C ASN A 128 1.29 -2.28 -1.23
N SER A 129 0.95 -2.40 0.08
CA SER A 129 -0.43 -2.57 0.54
C SER A 129 -1.36 -1.41 0.14
N SER A 130 -0.84 -0.20 -0.03
CA SER A 130 -1.61 0.98 -0.48
C SER A 130 -1.95 0.93 -1.98
N LEU A 131 -1.32 0.03 -2.73
CA LEU A 131 -1.63 -0.20 -4.14
C LEU A 131 -2.82 -1.15 -4.35
N TYR A 132 -3.50 -1.57 -3.28
CA TYR A 132 -4.74 -2.33 -3.42
C TYR A 132 -5.79 -1.54 -4.18
N GLY A 133 -6.42 -2.17 -5.18
CA GLY A 133 -7.48 -1.54 -5.96
C GLY A 133 -7.04 -0.43 -6.92
N VAL A 134 -5.73 -0.24 -7.19
CA VAL A 134 -5.27 0.61 -8.29
C VAL A 134 -5.64 0.00 -9.64
N LYS A 135 -5.54 0.78 -10.72
CA LYS A 135 -5.82 0.31 -12.08
C LYS A 135 -4.94 -0.91 -12.43
N ALA A 136 -5.51 -1.85 -13.18
CA ALA A 136 -4.77 -3.03 -13.65
C ALA A 136 -3.48 -2.65 -14.39
N SER A 137 -3.53 -1.65 -15.27
CA SER A 137 -2.35 -1.14 -15.99
C SER A 137 -1.22 -0.67 -15.08
N THR A 138 -1.52 -0.13 -13.89
CA THR A 138 -0.52 0.26 -12.89
C THR A 138 0.13 -0.97 -12.25
N VAL A 139 -0.65 -2.03 -11.97
CA VAL A 139 -0.15 -3.31 -11.46
C VAL A 139 0.72 -4.00 -12.53
N ASP A 140 0.30 -3.99 -13.80
CA ASP A 140 1.01 -4.60 -14.92
C ASP A 140 2.39 -3.95 -15.15
N ARG A 141 2.49 -2.65 -14.97
CA ARG A 141 3.79 -1.93 -15.01
C ARG A 141 4.74 -2.41 -13.92
N LEU A 142 4.25 -2.62 -12.70
CA LEU A 142 5.06 -3.17 -11.60
C LEU A 142 5.42 -4.63 -11.87
N GLN A 143 4.49 -5.42 -12.40
CA GLN A 143 4.76 -6.81 -12.80
C GLN A 143 5.83 -6.89 -13.88
N SER A 144 5.84 -5.96 -14.83
CA SER A 144 6.87 -5.90 -15.88
C SER A 144 8.27 -5.70 -15.31
N ILE A 145 8.42 -4.86 -14.28
CA ILE A 145 9.71 -4.68 -13.59
C ILE A 145 10.13 -5.99 -12.90
N PHE A 146 9.17 -6.64 -12.24
CA PHE A 146 9.38 -7.90 -11.53
C PHE A 146 9.82 -9.01 -12.49
N ASN A 147 9.17 -9.08 -13.66
CA ASN A 147 9.54 -9.99 -14.74
C ASN A 147 10.96 -9.70 -15.28
N ALA A 148 11.32 -8.42 -15.42
CA ALA A 148 12.66 -8.03 -15.86
C ALA A 148 13.75 -8.42 -14.84
N ALA A 149 13.45 -8.28 -13.55
CA ALA A 149 14.32 -8.73 -12.46
C ALA A 149 14.50 -10.26 -12.47
N ALA A 150 13.43 -11.02 -12.66
CA ALA A 150 13.47 -12.48 -12.77
C ALA A 150 14.32 -12.93 -13.97
N ARG A 151 14.14 -12.28 -15.15
CA ARG A 151 14.96 -12.59 -16.35
C ARG A 151 16.44 -12.33 -16.11
N LEU A 152 16.79 -11.29 -15.38
CA LEU A 152 18.18 -10.98 -15.03
C LEU A 152 18.77 -12.09 -14.14
N LEU A 153 18.04 -12.56 -13.15
CA LEU A 153 18.48 -13.64 -12.23
C LEU A 153 18.67 -14.96 -12.98
N LEU A 154 17.68 -15.34 -13.80
CA LEU A 154 17.65 -16.64 -14.48
C LEU A 154 18.44 -16.65 -15.79
N ASN A 155 19.01 -15.50 -16.19
CA ASN A 155 19.76 -15.37 -17.45
C ASN A 155 18.96 -15.77 -18.71
N VAL A 156 17.69 -15.44 -18.75
CA VAL A 156 16.83 -15.72 -19.89
C VAL A 156 16.63 -14.47 -20.76
N SER A 157 16.34 -14.68 -22.04
CA SER A 157 16.16 -13.59 -23.01
C SER A 157 15.00 -12.67 -22.65
N LYS A 158 15.00 -11.46 -23.21
CA LYS A 158 13.94 -10.46 -23.02
C LYS A 158 12.56 -10.97 -23.46
N PHE A 159 12.53 -11.84 -24.46
CA PHE A 159 11.31 -12.32 -25.08
C PHE A 159 10.82 -13.67 -24.50
N ALA A 160 11.63 -14.32 -23.65
CA ALA A 160 11.24 -15.58 -23.05
C ALA A 160 10.04 -15.42 -22.10
N HIS A 161 9.15 -16.39 -22.15
CA HIS A 161 8.09 -16.51 -21.14
C HIS A 161 8.73 -16.80 -19.77
N ILE A 162 8.40 -15.99 -18.77
CA ILE A 162 9.04 -16.05 -17.46
C ILE A 162 8.09 -16.49 -16.35
N SER A 163 6.78 -16.56 -16.61
CA SER A 163 5.78 -16.82 -15.58
C SER A 163 6.03 -18.12 -14.82
N ALA A 164 6.23 -19.23 -15.50
CA ALA A 164 6.53 -20.51 -14.87
C ALA A 164 7.80 -20.45 -14.01
N ALA A 165 8.89 -19.89 -14.54
CA ALA A 165 10.16 -19.80 -13.81
C ALA A 165 10.09 -18.89 -12.56
N ILE A 166 9.25 -17.85 -12.56
CA ILE A 166 8.98 -17.02 -11.38
C ILE A 166 8.37 -17.87 -10.26
N TRP A 167 7.49 -18.81 -10.62
CA TRP A 167 6.82 -19.69 -9.67
C TRP A 167 7.72 -20.84 -9.22
N ASP A 168 8.20 -21.61 -10.18
CA ASP A 168 8.83 -22.91 -9.93
C ASP A 168 10.28 -22.76 -9.45
N THR A 169 11.00 -21.75 -9.93
CA THR A 169 12.42 -21.55 -9.62
C THR A 169 12.63 -20.47 -8.55
N LEU A 170 12.02 -19.31 -8.71
CA LEU A 170 12.23 -18.19 -7.79
C LEU A 170 11.28 -18.21 -6.59
N HIS A 171 10.19 -18.95 -6.68
CA HIS A 171 9.12 -18.98 -5.68
C HIS A 171 8.64 -17.56 -5.29
N TRP A 172 8.50 -16.70 -6.28
CA TRP A 172 8.06 -15.32 -6.10
C TRP A 172 6.56 -15.20 -6.34
N LEU A 173 5.87 -14.53 -5.42
CA LEU A 173 4.48 -14.14 -5.62
C LEU A 173 4.42 -12.99 -6.64
N PRO A 174 3.52 -13.01 -7.64
CA PRO A 174 3.23 -11.87 -8.50
C PRO A 174 2.79 -10.63 -7.70
N VAL A 175 2.91 -9.46 -8.32
CA VAL A 175 2.65 -8.18 -7.66
C VAL A 175 1.25 -8.13 -7.03
N LYS A 176 0.22 -8.59 -7.73
CA LYS A 176 -1.15 -8.62 -7.20
C LYS A 176 -1.26 -9.45 -5.91
N GLN A 177 -0.66 -10.64 -5.87
CA GLN A 177 -0.64 -11.49 -4.67
C GLN A 177 0.27 -10.92 -3.58
N ARG A 178 1.35 -10.23 -3.94
CA ARG A 178 2.21 -9.55 -2.95
C ARG A 178 1.46 -8.44 -2.23
N ILE A 179 0.61 -7.68 -2.93
CA ILE A 179 -0.27 -6.69 -2.32
C ILE A 179 -1.19 -7.36 -1.29
N GLY A 180 -1.88 -8.43 -1.69
CA GLY A 180 -2.74 -9.19 -0.78
C GLY A 180 -1.98 -9.80 0.41
N PHE A 181 -0.79 -10.37 0.16
CA PHE A 181 0.08 -10.92 1.20
C PHE A 181 0.46 -9.87 2.24
N ARG A 182 0.93 -8.68 1.81
CA ARG A 182 1.32 -7.60 2.72
C ARG A 182 0.14 -7.05 3.51
N THR A 183 -1.00 -6.84 2.85
CA THR A 183 -2.22 -6.37 3.51
C THR A 183 -2.70 -7.38 4.55
N SER A 184 -2.71 -8.67 4.24
CA SER A 184 -3.10 -9.72 5.20
C SER A 184 -2.15 -9.83 6.38
N LEU A 185 -0.84 -9.60 6.18
CA LEU A 185 0.13 -9.51 7.28
C LEU A 185 -0.16 -8.33 8.21
N LEU A 186 -0.53 -7.18 7.62
CA LEU A 186 -0.87 -5.99 8.41
C LEU A 186 -2.13 -6.25 9.24
N VAL A 187 -3.17 -6.87 8.65
CA VAL A 187 -4.38 -7.28 9.39
C VAL A 187 -4.04 -8.24 10.52
N ARG A 188 -3.19 -9.25 10.27
CA ARG A 188 -2.73 -10.14 11.34
C ARG A 188 -2.08 -9.37 12.48
N ASN A 189 -1.20 -8.42 12.17
CA ASN A 189 -0.54 -7.61 13.19
C ASN A 189 -1.54 -6.78 14.01
N CYS A 190 -2.61 -6.28 13.38
CA CYS A 190 -3.72 -5.65 14.09
C CYS A 190 -4.39 -6.61 15.07
N LEU A 191 -4.68 -7.85 14.64
CA LEU A 191 -5.38 -8.85 15.45
C LEU A 191 -4.56 -9.37 16.63
N VAL A 192 -3.24 -9.47 16.48
CA VAL A 192 -2.35 -9.92 17.57
C VAL A 192 -1.82 -8.78 18.44
N GLY A 193 -2.27 -7.54 18.22
CA GLY A 193 -1.90 -6.38 19.03
C GLY A 193 -0.51 -5.81 18.76
N SER A 194 0.18 -6.23 17.69
CA SER A 194 1.52 -5.74 17.34
C SER A 194 1.52 -4.53 16.40
N ALA A 195 0.34 -4.12 15.90
CA ALA A 195 0.17 -2.90 15.12
C ALA A 195 -0.23 -1.71 16.00
N PRO A 196 0.00 -0.47 15.56
CA PRO A 196 -0.46 0.74 16.25
C PRO A 196 -1.99 0.75 16.42
N ASP A 197 -2.49 1.39 17.48
CA ASP A 197 -3.91 1.39 17.86
C ASP A 197 -4.82 1.91 16.75
N TYR A 198 -4.44 3.00 16.07
CA TYR A 198 -5.20 3.57 14.96
C TYR A 198 -5.44 2.59 13.79
N LEU A 199 -4.59 1.58 13.60
CA LEU A 199 -4.80 0.51 12.62
C LEU A 199 -5.61 -0.65 13.22
N ARG A 200 -5.41 -0.95 14.51
CA ARG A 200 -6.14 -2.03 15.20
C ARG A 200 -7.63 -1.77 15.23
N GLU A 201 -8.02 -0.52 15.50
CA GLU A 201 -9.42 -0.07 15.52
C GLU A 201 -10.14 -0.28 14.18
N LEU A 202 -9.42 -0.37 13.06
CA LEU A 202 -9.97 -0.62 11.73
C LEU A 202 -10.24 -2.12 11.45
N CYS A 203 -9.74 -3.01 12.30
CA CYS A 203 -9.82 -4.47 12.12
C CYS A 203 -10.70 -5.09 13.21
N VAL A 204 -12.00 -4.83 13.17
CA VAL A 204 -12.96 -5.28 14.20
C VAL A 204 -13.45 -6.71 13.90
N PRO A 205 -13.22 -7.71 14.78
CA PRO A 205 -13.79 -9.04 14.61
C PRO A 205 -15.31 -9.03 14.75
N VAL A 206 -15.99 -9.86 13.94
CA VAL A 206 -17.46 -10.00 14.05
C VAL A 206 -17.87 -10.53 15.43
N ALA A 207 -17.03 -11.34 16.06
CA ALA A 207 -17.27 -11.92 17.38
C ALA A 207 -17.37 -10.89 18.52
N THR A 208 -16.71 -9.73 18.38
CA THR A 208 -16.72 -8.67 19.41
C THR A 208 -17.89 -7.69 19.28
N ASN A 209 -18.73 -7.85 18.26
CA ASN A 209 -19.87 -6.96 18.07
C ASN A 209 -21.10 -7.47 18.85
N GLU A 210 -21.37 -6.88 19.99
CA GLU A 210 -22.48 -7.22 20.91
C GLU A 210 -23.86 -7.02 20.27
N TYR A 211 -23.99 -6.15 19.27
CA TYR A 211 -25.23 -5.85 18.58
C TYR A 211 -25.59 -6.87 17.48
N ARG A 212 -24.71 -7.81 17.16
CA ARG A 212 -24.98 -8.86 16.18
C ARG A 212 -25.21 -10.21 16.86
N ARG A 213 -26.32 -10.90 16.50
CA ARG A 213 -26.51 -12.30 16.88
C ARG A 213 -25.26 -13.10 16.56
N LYS A 214 -24.77 -13.87 17.53
CA LYS A 214 -23.66 -14.82 17.31
C LYS A 214 -24.03 -15.77 16.16
N THR A 215 -23.42 -15.56 15.03
CA THR A 215 -23.60 -16.41 13.84
C THR A 215 -22.43 -17.37 13.74
N ARG A 216 -22.58 -18.46 12.96
CA ARG A 216 -21.46 -19.37 12.66
C ARG A 216 -20.24 -18.67 12.05
N ALA A 217 -20.39 -17.43 11.56
CA ALA A 217 -19.30 -16.59 11.06
C ALA A 217 -18.43 -16.01 12.18
N SER A 218 -18.97 -15.81 13.39
CA SER A 218 -18.20 -15.28 14.54
C SER A 218 -17.03 -16.21 14.92
N ASP A 219 -17.24 -17.53 14.84
CA ASP A 219 -16.23 -18.53 15.21
C ASP A 219 -15.17 -18.75 14.13
N ARG A 220 -15.36 -18.15 12.93
CA ARG A 220 -14.47 -18.31 11.77
C ARG A 220 -13.42 -17.22 11.65
N GLY A 221 -13.27 -16.33 12.63
CA GLY A 221 -12.30 -15.23 12.63
C GLY A 221 -12.55 -14.22 11.49
N VAL A 222 -13.82 -13.93 11.18
CA VAL A 222 -14.26 -12.97 10.15
C VAL A 222 -14.23 -11.57 10.73
N LEU A 223 -13.84 -10.58 9.93
CA LEU A 223 -13.81 -9.16 10.28
C LEU A 223 -15.02 -8.43 9.69
N ILE A 224 -15.43 -7.36 10.35
CA ILE A 224 -16.46 -6.45 9.85
C ILE A 224 -15.88 -5.66 8.69
N VAL A 225 -16.52 -5.71 7.52
CA VAL A 225 -16.18 -4.86 6.37
C VAL A 225 -17.12 -3.66 6.39
N PRO A 226 -16.63 -2.44 6.62
CA PRO A 226 -17.45 -1.24 6.62
C PRO A 226 -18.09 -0.98 5.25
N ARG A 227 -19.32 -0.46 5.26
CA ARG A 227 -19.95 0.03 4.03
C ARG A 227 -19.36 1.39 3.65
N VAL A 228 -18.97 1.55 2.41
CA VAL A 228 -18.40 2.80 1.88
C VAL A 228 -19.21 3.30 0.69
N ARG A 229 -19.36 4.62 0.59
CA ARG A 229 -20.11 5.27 -0.50
C ARG A 229 -19.31 5.40 -1.80
N THR A 230 -17.97 5.42 -1.70
CA THR A 230 -17.10 5.65 -2.86
C THR A 230 -16.34 4.38 -3.20
N GLU A 231 -16.47 3.92 -4.45
CA GLU A 231 -15.73 2.74 -4.90
C GLU A 231 -14.22 3.03 -5.01
N ARG A 232 -13.88 4.17 -5.61
CA ARG A 232 -12.49 4.50 -5.95
C ARG A 232 -11.61 4.76 -4.73
N PHE A 233 -12.11 5.47 -3.73
CA PHE A 233 -11.33 5.81 -2.52
C PHE A 233 -11.69 4.92 -1.34
N GLY A 234 -12.98 4.74 -1.08
CA GLY A 234 -13.45 4.02 0.09
C GLY A 234 -13.05 2.54 0.09
N ARG A 235 -13.24 1.83 -1.03
CA ARG A 235 -12.87 0.40 -1.12
C ARG A 235 -11.36 0.14 -1.06
N ARG A 236 -10.53 1.14 -1.39
CA ARG A 236 -9.08 1.02 -1.35
C ARG A 236 -8.49 1.31 0.03
N GLY A 237 -9.22 2.03 0.87
CA GLY A 237 -8.81 2.31 2.24
C GLY A 237 -8.60 1.02 3.03
N PHE A 238 -7.56 1.00 3.89
CA PHE A 238 -7.22 -0.18 4.68
C PHE A 238 -8.38 -0.66 5.55
N SER A 239 -9.22 0.24 6.05
CA SER A 239 -10.43 -0.09 6.83
C SER A 239 -11.41 -1.02 6.10
N VAL A 240 -11.39 -1.02 4.75
CA VAL A 240 -12.24 -1.88 3.91
C VAL A 240 -11.42 -2.98 3.27
N ALA A 241 -10.30 -2.63 2.63
CA ALA A 241 -9.44 -3.55 1.89
C ALA A 241 -8.85 -4.63 2.80
N GLY A 242 -8.40 -4.26 4.00
CA GLY A 242 -7.84 -5.18 4.99
C GLY A 242 -8.84 -6.27 5.40
N PRO A 243 -9.97 -5.91 6.03
CA PRO A 243 -11.01 -6.86 6.40
C PRO A 243 -11.56 -7.66 5.21
N TYR A 244 -11.74 -7.04 4.04
CA TYR A 244 -12.19 -7.73 2.84
C TYR A 244 -11.23 -8.84 2.42
N LEU A 245 -9.95 -8.51 2.22
CA LEU A 245 -8.92 -9.49 1.85
C LEU A 245 -8.75 -10.57 2.91
N TRP A 246 -8.82 -10.21 4.17
CA TRP A 246 -8.78 -11.16 5.29
C TRP A 246 -9.90 -12.18 5.21
N ASN A 247 -11.13 -11.72 4.95
CA ASN A 247 -12.30 -12.59 4.87
C ASN A 247 -12.26 -13.54 3.66
N THR A 248 -11.49 -13.24 2.61
CA THR A 248 -11.27 -14.15 1.47
C THR A 248 -10.31 -15.30 1.79
N LEU A 249 -9.54 -15.21 2.87
CA LEU A 249 -8.62 -16.28 3.27
C LEU A 249 -9.40 -17.50 3.79
N PRO A 250 -8.88 -18.72 3.59
CA PRO A 250 -9.44 -19.93 4.19
C PRO A 250 -9.47 -19.82 5.73
N VAL A 251 -10.46 -20.51 6.33
CA VAL A 251 -10.62 -20.52 7.79
C VAL A 251 -9.36 -20.99 8.49
N ASP A 252 -8.70 -22.01 7.94
CA ASP A 252 -7.48 -22.59 8.53
C ASP A 252 -6.34 -21.56 8.54
N VAL A 253 -6.16 -20.79 7.45
CA VAL A 253 -5.14 -19.73 7.42
C VAL A 253 -5.48 -18.63 8.42
N ARG A 254 -6.77 -18.23 8.54
CA ARG A 254 -7.17 -17.20 9.52
C ARG A 254 -6.94 -17.66 10.95
N ARG A 255 -7.23 -18.93 11.29
CA ARG A 255 -6.97 -19.49 12.62
C ARG A 255 -5.50 -19.48 13.01
N LEU A 256 -4.61 -19.76 12.07
CA LEU A 256 -3.16 -19.69 12.30
C LEU A 256 -2.66 -18.29 12.67
N ALA A 257 -3.40 -17.25 12.36
CA ALA A 257 -2.98 -15.87 12.63
C ALA A 257 -2.76 -15.58 14.12
N THR A 258 -3.61 -16.13 14.97
CA THR A 258 -3.57 -15.92 16.43
C THR A 258 -2.95 -17.10 17.19
N SER A 259 -2.97 -18.30 16.61
CA SER A 259 -2.48 -19.52 17.27
C SER A 259 -1.01 -19.85 17.00
N CYS A 260 -0.41 -19.26 15.96
CA CYS A 260 0.94 -19.62 15.51
C CYS A 260 1.88 -18.41 15.42
N SER A 261 3.19 -18.73 15.31
CA SER A 261 4.23 -17.73 15.06
C SER A 261 4.00 -16.97 13.74
N LEU A 262 4.55 -15.76 13.65
CA LEU A 262 4.51 -14.96 12.42
C LEU A 262 5.09 -15.72 11.21
N LEU A 263 6.13 -16.51 11.44
CA LEU A 263 6.79 -17.29 10.37
C LEU A 263 5.87 -18.39 9.83
N ALA A 264 5.19 -19.12 10.72
CA ALA A 264 4.24 -20.16 10.33
C ALA A 264 3.06 -19.57 9.55
N PHE A 265 2.49 -18.45 10.01
CA PHE A 265 1.44 -17.75 9.29
C PHE A 265 1.90 -17.27 7.91
N LYS A 266 3.11 -16.66 7.80
CA LYS A 266 3.67 -16.23 6.51
C LYS A 266 3.80 -17.38 5.52
N ARG A 267 4.25 -18.58 6.00
CA ARG A 267 4.38 -19.78 5.16
C ARG A 267 3.01 -20.27 4.67
N ALA A 268 2.05 -20.42 5.56
CA ALA A 268 0.70 -20.86 5.21
C ALA A 268 0.01 -19.88 4.24
N LEU A 269 0.09 -18.59 4.50
CA LEU A 269 -0.46 -17.54 3.63
C LEU A 269 0.19 -17.56 2.24
N LYS A 270 1.52 -17.71 2.19
CA LYS A 270 2.26 -17.80 0.93
C LYS A 270 1.81 -19.03 0.12
N THR A 271 1.75 -20.21 0.75
CA THR A 271 1.28 -21.47 0.12
C THR A 271 -0.13 -21.30 -0.43
N TYR A 272 -1.05 -20.72 0.35
CA TYR A 272 -2.41 -20.45 -0.11
C TYR A 272 -2.44 -19.53 -1.34
N LEU A 273 -1.71 -18.43 -1.33
CA LEU A 273 -1.67 -17.49 -2.45
C LEU A 273 -1.04 -18.11 -3.71
N PHE A 274 -0.10 -19.03 -3.55
CA PHE A 274 0.44 -19.83 -4.65
C PHE A 274 -0.63 -20.77 -5.24
N SER A 275 -1.40 -21.46 -4.42
CA SER A 275 -2.43 -22.39 -4.91
C SER A 275 -3.59 -21.72 -5.63
N GLN A 276 -3.84 -20.43 -5.41
CA GLN A 276 -4.91 -19.68 -6.10
C GLN A 276 -4.62 -19.45 -7.59
N GLN A 277 -3.37 -19.48 -8.02
CA GLN A 277 -3.03 -19.23 -9.43
C GLN A 277 -3.06 -20.48 -10.30
N THR A 278 -2.87 -21.65 -9.73
CA THR A 278 -3.02 -22.92 -10.48
C THR A 278 -4.46 -23.16 -10.97
N ARG A 279 -5.43 -22.36 -10.52
CA ARG A 279 -6.85 -22.47 -10.93
C ARG A 279 -7.25 -21.56 -12.10
N HIS A 280 -6.34 -20.76 -12.63
CA HIS A 280 -6.59 -19.79 -13.71
C HIS A 280 -5.78 -20.06 -14.99
N PHE A 281 -5.27 -21.29 -15.16
CA PHE A 281 -4.71 -21.79 -16.40
C PHE A 281 -5.56 -22.92 -16.97
#